data_5e1388a2f14df506914de9926e4d651a
#
_entry.id   5e1388a2f14df506914de9926e4d651a
#
_cell.length_a   1.000
_cell.length_b   1.000
_cell.length_c   1.000
_cell.angle_alpha   90.00
_cell.angle_beta   90.00
_cell.angle_gamma   90.00
#
_symmetry.space_group_name_H-M   'P 1'
#
loop_
_entity.id
_entity.type
_entity.pdbx_description
1 polymer ?
#
loop_
_entity_poly.entity_id
_entity_poly.type
_entity_poly.pdbx_seq_one_letter_code
_entity_poly.pdbx_strand_id
1 'polypeptide(L)'
;MTGANTRVTIEFAADVVNATLLGTKSVNAVGGVATFADLAVDVRGAGYRLNATAPGSERATSDPFSVFLVFDVVSGGVAHTCGIAAAHTYCWGVNELGQLGDGSTTWELLLFPTLTSGGHAFASVDAGRSHTCALKATGSAYCWGANGYGQLGDGTGSTRFSPTPVTGGITFATISVGDSHTCGLTPAGAAYCWGANSRGALGDGTTTTRLAPVAVAGGLSFKVISAGITHTCAITTALVAYCWGENYAGALGDGTEINSSTPAQVSGGASFVGISAGEWYTCATTATGAAYCWGANFSGYLGDGTTFIRMTPTPVVGGIAFSWIGVSYGHTCGLTSSGAAYCWGENGSGQLGDGTQVLKPVPTPVSGGRSFRSLSIGQSFTCGVTTASEAYCWGLNETGVFGDGTQFINSLTPKRAGL
;
A
#
# COMPACT_ATOMS: atom_id res chain seq x y z
N MET A 1 -53.29 14.19 -10.95
CA MET A 1 -52.80 14.46 -12.31
C MET A 1 -51.36 14.92 -12.17
N THR A 2 -50.45 14.03 -12.30
CA THR A 2 -49.02 14.34 -12.31
C THR A 2 -48.64 14.83 -13.70
N GLY A 3 -48.36 16.15 -13.80
CA GLY A 3 -47.96 16.75 -15.08
C GLY A 3 -46.67 16.11 -15.58
N ALA A 4 -46.66 15.64 -16.81
CA ALA A 4 -45.54 14.92 -17.46
C ALA A 4 -44.21 15.71 -17.55
N ASN A 5 -44.18 16.96 -17.06
CA ASN A 5 -43.03 17.87 -17.15
C ASN A 5 -42.76 18.71 -15.90
N THR A 6 -43.08 18.19 -14.70
CA THR A 6 -42.82 18.92 -13.46
C THR A 6 -41.30 19.03 -13.21
N ARG A 7 -40.82 20.23 -12.92
CA ARG A 7 -39.43 20.49 -12.58
C ARG A 7 -39.14 20.01 -11.16
N VAL A 8 -38.16 19.14 -11.00
CA VAL A 8 -37.67 18.63 -9.71
C VAL A 8 -36.31 19.25 -9.42
N THR A 9 -36.14 19.75 -8.18
CA THR A 9 -34.87 20.32 -7.71
C THR A 9 -34.32 19.50 -6.55
N ILE A 10 -33.01 19.27 -6.54
CA ILE A 10 -32.27 18.56 -5.49
C ILE A 10 -31.38 19.54 -4.72
N GLU A 11 -31.38 19.43 -3.39
CA GLU A 11 -30.50 20.15 -2.48
C GLU A 11 -30.11 19.28 -1.29
N PHE A 12 -29.12 19.66 -0.48
CA PHE A 12 -28.87 18.99 0.79
C PHE A 12 -30.05 19.15 1.76
N ALA A 13 -30.32 18.09 2.53
CA ALA A 13 -31.44 18.08 3.50
C ALA A 13 -31.15 18.88 4.78
N ALA A 14 -29.88 19.12 5.09
CA ALA A 14 -29.42 19.94 6.20
C ALA A 14 -28.18 20.73 5.75
N ASP A 15 -27.84 21.79 6.51
CA ASP A 15 -26.58 22.50 6.29
C ASP A 15 -25.38 21.56 6.52
N VAL A 16 -24.78 21.16 5.44
CA VAL A 16 -23.57 20.34 5.45
C VAL A 16 -22.39 21.30 5.45
N VAL A 17 -21.67 21.33 6.57
CA VAL A 17 -20.53 22.23 6.74
C VAL A 17 -19.46 21.88 5.71
N ASN A 18 -19.12 22.86 4.85
CA ASN A 18 -18.05 22.81 3.84
C ASN A 18 -18.26 21.83 2.67
N ALA A 19 -19.44 21.26 2.44
CA ALA A 19 -19.70 20.43 1.27
C ALA A 19 -20.61 21.12 0.27
N THR A 20 -20.34 20.96 -1.02
CA THR A 20 -21.14 21.48 -2.12
C THR A 20 -21.73 20.33 -2.94
N LEU A 21 -23.02 20.42 -3.23
CA LEU A 21 -23.66 19.54 -4.21
C LEU A 21 -23.34 20.08 -5.61
N LEU A 22 -22.62 19.30 -6.40
CA LEU A 22 -22.22 19.61 -7.78
C LEU A 22 -23.16 18.95 -8.79
N GLY A 23 -23.06 19.38 -10.06
CA GLY A 23 -23.83 18.84 -11.16
C GLY A 23 -25.18 19.53 -11.37
N THR A 24 -26.03 18.94 -12.19
CA THR A 24 -27.35 19.46 -12.57
C THR A 24 -28.35 19.25 -11.44
N LYS A 25 -28.67 20.30 -10.71
CA LYS A 25 -29.55 20.25 -9.51
C LYS A 25 -31.05 20.36 -9.83
N SER A 26 -31.42 20.60 -11.07
CA SER A 26 -32.81 20.80 -11.47
C SER A 26 -33.08 20.20 -12.84
N VAL A 27 -33.99 19.24 -12.93
CA VAL A 27 -34.38 18.57 -14.17
C VAL A 27 -35.90 18.51 -14.29
N ASN A 28 -36.42 18.39 -15.49
CA ASN A 28 -37.83 18.13 -15.71
C ASN A 28 -38.12 16.63 -15.65
N ALA A 29 -39.17 16.21 -14.96
CA ALA A 29 -39.59 14.81 -14.96
C ALA A 29 -40.08 14.40 -16.36
N VAL A 30 -39.70 13.20 -16.79
CA VAL A 30 -40.18 12.57 -18.02
C VAL A 30 -40.96 11.31 -17.62
N GLY A 31 -42.19 11.19 -17.99
CA GLY A 31 -43.03 10.07 -17.57
C GLY A 31 -43.23 9.96 -16.04
N GLY A 32 -43.14 11.09 -15.33
CA GLY A 32 -43.23 11.11 -13.86
C GLY A 32 -41.90 10.82 -13.11
N VAL A 33 -40.78 10.59 -13.84
CA VAL A 33 -39.46 10.30 -13.25
C VAL A 33 -38.50 11.44 -13.58
N ALA A 34 -37.82 11.98 -12.55
CA ALA A 34 -36.73 12.94 -12.69
C ALA A 34 -35.39 12.22 -12.47
N THR A 35 -34.51 12.18 -13.49
CA THR A 35 -33.22 11.52 -13.43
C THR A 35 -32.11 12.55 -13.36
N PHE A 36 -31.25 12.41 -12.35
CA PHE A 36 -30.08 13.25 -12.10
C PHE A 36 -28.82 12.38 -12.32
N ALA A 37 -28.18 12.50 -13.48
CA ALA A 37 -27.11 11.60 -13.90
C ALA A 37 -25.71 12.06 -13.49
N ASP A 38 -25.56 13.35 -13.08
CA ASP A 38 -24.26 14.02 -12.88
C ASP A 38 -24.12 14.65 -11.48
N LEU A 39 -24.98 14.28 -10.52
CA LEU A 39 -24.84 14.77 -9.14
C LEU A 39 -23.58 14.21 -8.49
N ALA A 40 -22.81 15.10 -7.86
CA ALA A 40 -21.63 14.77 -7.09
C ALA A 40 -21.57 15.63 -5.82
N VAL A 41 -20.84 15.16 -4.81
CA VAL A 41 -20.53 15.92 -3.60
C VAL A 41 -19.02 16.10 -3.55
N ASP A 42 -18.56 17.34 -3.38
CA ASP A 42 -17.13 17.71 -3.45
C ASP A 42 -16.34 17.37 -2.18
N VAL A 43 -17.03 17.06 -1.09
CA VAL A 43 -16.41 16.71 0.19
C VAL A 43 -16.86 15.31 0.60
N ARG A 44 -15.90 14.48 1.02
CA ARG A 44 -16.19 13.17 1.62
C ARG A 44 -16.86 13.33 2.98
N GLY A 45 -17.69 12.36 3.35
CA GLY A 45 -18.38 12.34 4.63
C GLY A 45 -19.47 11.29 4.67
N ALA A 46 -20.04 11.11 5.85
CA ALA A 46 -21.15 10.20 6.08
C ALA A 46 -22.41 10.95 6.50
N GLY A 47 -23.56 10.32 6.29
CA GLY A 47 -24.84 10.85 6.73
C GLY A 47 -25.42 11.97 5.85
N TYR A 48 -24.85 12.17 4.66
CA TYR A 48 -25.46 13.08 3.67
C TYR A 48 -26.88 12.65 3.35
N ARG A 49 -27.80 13.61 3.23
CA ARG A 49 -29.15 13.41 2.76
C ARG A 49 -29.51 14.47 1.73
N LEU A 50 -30.27 14.11 0.73
CA LEU A 50 -30.74 15.00 -0.30
C LEU A 50 -32.27 15.20 -0.14
N ASN A 51 -32.73 16.43 -0.35
CA ASN A 51 -34.11 16.76 -0.50
C ASN A 51 -34.45 16.90 -1.97
N ALA A 52 -35.54 16.27 -2.38
CA ALA A 52 -36.16 16.51 -3.66
C ALA A 52 -37.44 17.38 -3.46
N THR A 53 -37.54 18.44 -4.23
CA THR A 53 -38.70 19.36 -4.20
C THR A 53 -39.26 19.52 -5.59
N ALA A 54 -40.59 19.58 -5.68
CA ALA A 54 -41.33 19.88 -6.91
C ALA A 54 -42.56 20.75 -6.60
N PRO A 55 -42.98 21.67 -7.51
CA PRO A 55 -44.16 22.50 -7.31
C PRO A 55 -45.42 21.65 -7.03
N GLY A 56 -46.10 21.95 -5.93
CA GLY A 56 -47.33 21.25 -5.54
C GLY A 56 -47.13 19.84 -4.96
N SER A 57 -45.92 19.44 -4.64
CA SER A 57 -45.61 18.16 -3.98
C SER A 57 -44.93 18.39 -2.63
N GLU A 58 -45.11 17.46 -1.71
CA GLU A 58 -44.34 17.45 -0.47
C GLU A 58 -42.86 17.18 -0.75
N ARG A 59 -41.96 17.71 0.11
CA ARG A 59 -40.53 17.45 0.07
C ARG A 59 -40.27 15.98 0.38
N ALA A 60 -39.50 15.31 -0.45
CA ALA A 60 -38.97 13.98 -0.18
C ALA A 60 -37.52 14.06 0.25
N THR A 61 -37.15 13.33 1.29
CA THR A 61 -35.73 13.23 1.76
C THR A 61 -35.20 11.84 1.52
N SER A 62 -33.96 11.74 0.99
CA SER A 62 -33.30 10.46 0.77
C SER A 62 -32.92 9.76 2.08
N ASP A 63 -32.67 8.47 2.02
CA ASP A 63 -31.89 7.79 3.04
C ASP A 63 -30.49 8.42 3.16
N PRO A 64 -29.83 8.29 4.33
CA PRO A 64 -28.48 8.79 4.49
C PRO A 64 -27.51 8.01 3.60
N PHE A 65 -26.58 8.71 2.98
CA PHE A 65 -25.50 8.10 2.20
C PHE A 65 -24.14 8.66 2.60
N SER A 66 -23.07 7.98 2.22
CA SER A 66 -21.71 8.40 2.47
C SER A 66 -20.97 8.61 1.15
N VAL A 67 -20.07 9.59 1.13
CA VAL A 67 -19.16 9.86 0.02
C VAL A 67 -17.78 9.45 0.44
N PHE A 68 -17.21 8.47 -0.24
CA PHE A 68 -15.89 7.90 0.01
C PHE A 68 -14.91 8.36 -1.06
N LEU A 69 -13.63 8.42 -0.71
CA LEU A 69 -12.58 8.50 -1.72
C LEU A 69 -12.52 7.17 -2.51
N VAL A 70 -12.39 7.31 -3.81
CA VAL A 70 -12.16 6.21 -4.72
C VAL A 70 -10.66 6.16 -5.01
N PHE A 71 -9.99 5.17 -4.45
CA PHE A 71 -8.54 5.06 -4.57
C PHE A 71 -8.12 4.23 -5.79
N ASP A 72 -7.12 4.72 -6.52
CA ASP A 72 -6.43 3.96 -7.57
C ASP A 72 -5.43 2.98 -6.97
N VAL A 73 -4.76 3.38 -5.91
CA VAL A 73 -3.79 2.57 -5.16
C VAL A 73 -3.78 2.98 -3.69
N VAL A 74 -3.50 2.02 -2.81
CA VAL A 74 -3.17 2.28 -1.41
C VAL A 74 -1.85 1.59 -1.05
N SER A 75 -1.07 2.23 -0.18
CA SER A 75 0.16 1.67 0.39
C SER A 75 0.16 1.87 1.90
N GLY A 76 0.21 0.75 2.64
CA GLY A 76 0.28 0.72 4.09
C GLY A 76 1.71 0.57 4.58
N GLY A 77 2.14 1.49 5.40
CA GLY A 77 3.41 1.43 6.12
C GLY A 77 3.27 0.74 7.48
N VAL A 78 4.08 1.16 8.46
CA VAL A 78 3.99 0.62 9.83
C VAL A 78 2.81 1.22 10.60
N ALA A 79 2.68 2.53 10.59
CA ALA A 79 1.69 3.27 11.38
C ALA A 79 0.99 4.39 10.58
N HIS A 80 1.14 4.39 9.27
CA HIS A 80 0.45 5.30 8.37
C HIS A 80 0.09 4.59 7.07
N THR A 81 -0.85 5.14 6.35
CA THR A 81 -1.30 4.66 5.04
C THR A 81 -1.35 5.83 4.08
N CYS A 82 -0.94 5.61 2.84
CA CYS A 82 -1.08 6.57 1.75
C CYS A 82 -1.88 5.97 0.60
N GLY A 83 -2.53 6.81 -0.19
CA GLY A 83 -3.25 6.38 -1.37
C GLY A 83 -3.37 7.49 -2.41
N ILE A 84 -3.59 7.10 -3.65
CA ILE A 84 -3.84 8.02 -4.76
C ILE A 84 -5.30 7.93 -5.17
N ALA A 85 -5.96 9.08 -5.22
CA ALA A 85 -7.34 9.24 -5.67
C ALA A 85 -7.43 10.47 -6.58
N ALA A 86 -7.98 10.34 -7.78
CA ALA A 86 -8.12 11.43 -8.76
C ALA A 86 -6.81 12.23 -8.98
N ALA A 87 -5.70 11.53 -9.12
CA ALA A 87 -4.33 12.08 -9.27
C ALA A 87 -3.81 12.90 -8.07
N HIS A 88 -4.49 12.87 -6.93
CA HIS A 88 -4.03 13.46 -5.68
C HIS A 88 -3.58 12.37 -4.71
N THR A 89 -2.56 12.68 -3.93
CA THR A 89 -2.05 11.77 -2.90
C THR A 89 -2.57 12.19 -1.54
N TYR A 90 -3.12 11.24 -0.83
CA TYR A 90 -3.64 11.39 0.53
C TYR A 90 -2.89 10.43 1.44
N CYS A 91 -2.53 10.89 2.64
CA CYS A 91 -1.96 10.04 3.68
C CYS A 91 -2.71 10.24 4.99
N TRP A 92 -2.71 9.23 5.87
CA TRP A 92 -3.38 9.25 7.18
C TRP A 92 -2.70 8.31 8.16
N GLY A 93 -3.02 8.44 9.44
CA GLY A 93 -2.36 7.74 10.54
C GLY A 93 -1.40 8.64 11.30
N VAL A 94 -0.24 8.11 11.70
CA VAL A 94 0.81 8.83 12.45
C VAL A 94 1.53 9.85 11.58
N ASN A 95 1.82 11.05 12.14
CA ASN A 95 2.55 12.13 11.46
C ASN A 95 3.70 12.75 12.30
N GLU A 96 4.18 12.08 13.31
CA GLU A 96 5.22 12.61 14.23
C GLU A 96 6.52 13.00 13.52
N LEU A 97 6.84 12.32 12.42
CA LEU A 97 8.02 12.56 11.60
C LEU A 97 7.69 13.15 10.22
N GLY A 98 6.46 13.65 10.04
CA GLY A 98 6.03 14.25 8.76
C GLY A 98 5.77 13.22 7.64
N GLN A 99 5.57 11.93 7.99
CA GLN A 99 5.38 10.86 7.01
C GLN A 99 4.10 10.98 6.18
N LEU A 100 3.17 11.84 6.58
CA LEU A 100 1.97 12.15 5.81
C LEU A 100 2.20 13.21 4.73
N GLY A 101 3.27 14.03 4.84
CA GLY A 101 3.68 14.98 3.82
C GLY A 101 2.74 16.17 3.61
N ASP A 102 1.89 16.46 4.58
CA ASP A 102 0.89 17.56 4.53
C ASP A 102 1.48 18.95 4.87
N GLY A 103 2.77 18.99 5.19
CA GLY A 103 3.49 20.20 5.61
C GLY A 103 3.51 20.42 7.12
N SER A 104 2.91 19.54 7.88
CA SER A 104 2.81 19.64 9.35
C SER A 104 3.55 18.50 10.06
N THR A 105 3.76 18.68 11.37
CA THR A 105 4.07 17.62 12.32
C THR A 105 3.07 17.74 13.45
N THR A 106 2.20 16.78 13.57
CA THR A 106 1.25 16.71 14.68
C THR A 106 1.48 15.42 15.44
N TRP A 107 1.37 15.50 16.79
CA TRP A 107 1.31 14.32 17.64
C TRP A 107 -0.09 13.68 17.61
N GLU A 108 -1.05 14.38 17.04
CA GLU A 108 -2.41 13.88 16.84
C GLU A 108 -2.46 12.98 15.62
N LEU A 109 -3.17 11.88 15.76
CA LEU A 109 -3.40 10.95 14.66
C LEU A 109 -4.35 11.57 13.64
N LEU A 110 -4.00 11.56 12.37
CA LEU A 110 -4.91 11.95 11.31
C LEU A 110 -5.75 10.74 10.91
N LEU A 111 -6.96 10.68 11.43
CA LEU A 111 -7.87 9.53 11.27
C LEU A 111 -8.57 9.48 9.90
N PHE A 112 -8.38 10.51 9.09
CA PHE A 112 -8.94 10.62 7.75
C PHE A 112 -7.85 10.89 6.72
N PRO A 113 -8.03 10.40 5.48
CA PRO A 113 -7.11 10.73 4.39
C PRO A 113 -6.91 12.24 4.24
N THR A 114 -5.68 12.70 4.41
CA THR A 114 -5.29 14.12 4.35
C THR A 114 -4.42 14.34 3.13
N LEU A 115 -4.68 15.41 2.40
CA LEU A 115 -3.97 15.73 1.16
C LEU A 115 -2.49 16.07 1.44
N THR A 116 -1.57 15.49 0.68
CA THR A 116 -0.16 15.88 0.73
C THR A 116 0.03 17.31 0.20
N SER A 117 0.98 18.04 0.77
CA SER A 117 1.27 19.41 0.36
C SER A 117 1.97 19.51 -1.01
N GLY A 118 2.02 20.71 -1.57
CA GLY A 118 2.76 21.00 -2.81
C GLY A 118 2.04 20.69 -4.11
N GLY A 119 0.81 20.16 -4.08
CA GLY A 119 -0.04 19.98 -5.28
C GLY A 119 0.56 19.06 -6.35
N HIS A 120 1.35 18.07 -5.93
CA HIS A 120 1.99 17.12 -6.83
C HIS A 120 1.01 16.03 -7.29
N ALA A 121 0.98 15.77 -8.60
CA ALA A 121 0.32 14.60 -9.17
C ALA A 121 1.33 13.44 -9.23
N PHE A 122 1.15 12.44 -8.38
CA PHE A 122 1.96 11.23 -8.38
C PHE A 122 1.23 10.09 -9.07
N ALA A 123 1.99 9.23 -9.75
CA ALA A 123 1.52 8.03 -10.43
C ALA A 123 1.60 6.79 -9.53
N SER A 124 2.51 6.81 -8.56
CA SER A 124 2.63 5.75 -7.54
C SER A 124 3.07 6.34 -6.21
N VAL A 125 2.70 5.66 -5.13
CA VAL A 125 3.12 5.97 -3.75
C VAL A 125 3.47 4.67 -3.05
N ASP A 126 4.51 4.72 -2.22
CA ASP A 126 4.93 3.61 -1.38
C ASP A 126 5.29 4.12 0.02
N ALA A 127 4.75 3.46 1.05
CA ALA A 127 4.85 3.84 2.44
C ALA A 127 5.71 2.83 3.22
N GLY A 128 6.77 3.31 3.83
CA GLY A 128 7.66 2.51 4.68
C GLY A 128 7.31 2.62 6.17
N ARG A 129 8.31 2.49 7.05
CA ARG A 129 8.08 2.62 8.50
C ARG A 129 7.64 4.02 8.89
N SER A 130 8.44 5.01 8.55
CA SER A 130 8.24 6.41 8.98
C SER A 130 8.59 7.40 7.86
N HIS A 131 8.67 6.94 6.62
CA HIS A 131 8.84 7.76 5.45
C HIS A 131 7.99 7.23 4.30
N THR A 132 7.73 8.09 3.35
CA THR A 132 6.91 7.79 2.17
C THR A 132 7.65 8.29 0.95
N CYS A 133 7.59 7.54 -0.14
CA CYS A 133 8.10 7.99 -1.43
C CYS A 133 7.03 7.85 -2.51
N ALA A 134 7.12 8.68 -3.55
CA ALA A 134 6.19 8.66 -4.66
C ALA A 134 6.90 9.01 -5.98
N LEU A 135 6.39 8.50 -7.08
CA LEU A 135 6.87 8.81 -8.42
C LEU A 135 5.85 9.63 -9.19
N LYS A 136 6.32 10.67 -9.87
CA LYS A 136 5.56 11.32 -10.94
C LYS A 136 5.52 10.41 -12.19
N ALA A 137 4.57 10.64 -13.07
CA ALA A 137 4.51 9.96 -14.38
C ALA A 137 5.77 10.15 -15.23
N THR A 138 6.54 11.21 -14.96
CA THR A 138 7.86 11.45 -15.57
C THR A 138 8.99 10.60 -15.03
N GLY A 139 8.74 9.82 -13.95
CA GLY A 139 9.74 9.04 -13.23
C GLY A 139 10.55 9.84 -12.21
N SER A 140 10.21 11.09 -11.95
CA SER A 140 10.85 11.88 -10.88
C SER A 140 10.37 11.38 -9.52
N ALA A 141 11.32 11.04 -8.63
CA ALA A 141 11.04 10.56 -7.28
C ALA A 141 11.00 11.71 -6.26
N TYR A 142 10.06 11.63 -5.35
CA TYR A 142 9.89 12.51 -4.19
C TYR A 142 9.73 11.66 -2.95
N CYS A 143 10.39 12.03 -1.85
CA CYS A 143 10.24 11.36 -0.56
C CYS A 143 10.00 12.39 0.55
N TRP A 144 9.36 11.96 1.65
CA TRP A 144 9.09 12.77 2.83
C TRP A 144 8.96 11.89 4.09
N GLY A 145 8.99 12.51 5.26
CA GLY A 145 9.01 11.81 6.53
C GLY A 145 10.40 11.79 7.16
N ALA A 146 10.68 10.74 7.94
CA ALA A 146 11.94 10.51 8.61
C ALA A 146 13.12 10.44 7.64
N ASN A 147 14.28 11.03 8.05
CA ASN A 147 15.47 11.08 7.21
C ASN A 147 16.79 10.89 7.98
N GLY A 148 16.75 10.40 9.22
CA GLY A 148 17.94 10.27 10.06
C GLY A 148 19.06 9.38 9.47
N TYR A 149 18.69 8.50 8.53
CA TYR A 149 19.63 7.65 7.78
C TYR A 149 19.79 8.09 6.31
N GLY A 150 19.18 9.22 5.89
CA GLY A 150 19.20 9.64 4.49
C GLY A 150 18.22 8.86 3.60
N GLN A 151 17.22 8.20 4.17
CA GLN A 151 16.25 7.37 3.44
C GLN A 151 15.37 8.16 2.45
N LEU A 152 15.34 9.49 2.54
CA LEU A 152 14.68 10.34 1.56
C LEU A 152 15.52 10.60 0.29
N GLY A 153 16.85 10.37 0.35
CA GLY A 153 17.73 10.54 -0.80
C GLY A 153 17.90 11.98 -1.29
N ASP A 154 17.60 12.97 -0.44
CA ASP A 154 17.71 14.41 -0.77
C ASP A 154 19.10 15.00 -0.54
N GLY A 155 20.09 14.16 -0.21
CA GLY A 155 21.47 14.55 0.10
C GLY A 155 21.67 15.02 1.55
N THR A 156 20.65 14.93 2.40
CA THR A 156 20.68 15.37 3.80
C THR A 156 20.23 14.25 4.76
N GLY A 157 20.39 14.49 6.06
CA GLY A 157 19.80 13.67 7.13
C GLY A 157 18.60 14.34 7.80
N SER A 158 18.02 15.39 7.20
CA SER A 158 16.96 16.18 7.79
C SER A 158 15.57 15.64 7.40
N THR A 159 14.71 15.44 8.38
CA THR A 159 13.30 15.12 8.20
C THR A 159 12.60 16.14 7.28
N ARG A 160 11.70 15.68 6.43
CA ARG A 160 10.90 16.49 5.52
C ARG A 160 9.42 16.30 5.78
N PHE A 161 8.71 17.38 5.95
CA PHE A 161 7.27 17.39 6.23
C PHE A 161 6.40 17.51 4.96
N SER A 162 7.06 17.65 3.82
CA SER A 162 6.44 17.81 2.50
C SER A 162 7.20 16.98 1.47
N PRO A 163 6.55 16.56 0.38
CA PRO A 163 7.21 15.87 -0.71
C PRO A 163 8.45 16.62 -1.21
N THR A 164 9.63 16.02 -1.05
CA THR A 164 10.95 16.62 -1.38
C THR A 164 11.62 15.80 -2.49
N PRO A 165 12.18 16.42 -3.53
CA PRO A 165 12.81 15.71 -4.63
C PRO A 165 14.00 14.86 -4.18
N VAL A 166 14.12 13.63 -4.69
CA VAL A 166 15.32 12.80 -4.59
C VAL A 166 16.41 13.42 -5.48
N THR A 167 17.65 13.49 -4.96
CA THR A 167 18.79 14.10 -5.67
C THR A 167 19.34 13.20 -6.78
N GLY A 168 20.23 13.77 -7.60
CA GLY A 168 20.96 13.04 -8.65
C GLY A 168 20.28 13.00 -10.01
N GLY A 169 19.07 13.55 -10.16
CA GLY A 169 18.39 13.66 -11.46
C GLY A 169 18.08 12.32 -12.13
N ILE A 170 18.00 11.22 -11.34
CA ILE A 170 17.72 9.88 -11.83
C ILE A 170 16.23 9.75 -12.12
N THR A 171 15.90 9.22 -13.29
CA THR A 171 14.52 8.83 -13.65
C THR A 171 14.29 7.40 -13.23
N PHE A 172 13.25 7.16 -12.41
CA PHE A 172 12.86 5.84 -11.94
C PHE A 172 11.59 5.36 -12.64
N ALA A 173 11.54 4.06 -12.95
CA ALA A 173 10.34 3.35 -13.38
C ALA A 173 9.55 2.82 -12.19
N THR A 174 10.25 2.41 -11.13
CA THR A 174 9.65 1.92 -9.89
C THR A 174 10.46 2.40 -8.69
N ILE A 175 9.78 2.54 -7.55
CA ILE A 175 10.39 2.79 -6.24
C ILE A 175 9.87 1.75 -5.25
N SER A 176 10.70 1.35 -4.31
CA SER A 176 10.33 0.46 -3.21
C SER A 176 10.91 1.00 -1.91
N VAL A 177 10.05 1.15 -0.92
CA VAL A 177 10.35 1.78 0.36
C VAL A 177 10.42 0.70 1.43
N GLY A 178 11.59 0.57 2.05
CA GLY A 178 11.81 -0.33 3.18
C GLY A 178 11.55 0.36 4.53
N ASP A 179 12.12 -0.20 5.59
CA ASP A 179 12.02 0.39 6.93
C ASP A 179 12.81 1.71 7.04
N SER A 180 14.08 1.68 6.69
CA SER A 180 15.02 2.81 6.83
C SER A 180 15.91 3.00 5.60
N HIS A 181 15.55 2.37 4.47
CA HIS A 181 16.20 2.56 3.18
C HIS A 181 15.16 2.55 2.06
N THR A 182 15.56 3.04 0.93
CA THR A 182 14.72 3.13 -0.27
C THR A 182 15.52 2.64 -1.48
N CYS A 183 14.87 1.94 -2.39
CA CYS A 183 15.45 1.48 -3.64
C CYS A 183 14.58 1.88 -4.83
N GLY A 184 15.18 2.03 -6.00
CA GLY A 184 14.45 2.31 -7.24
C GLY A 184 15.12 1.69 -8.44
N LEU A 185 14.33 1.34 -9.46
CA LEU A 185 14.79 0.88 -10.76
C LEU A 185 14.61 1.97 -11.80
N THR A 186 15.62 2.19 -12.62
CA THR A 186 15.48 3.00 -13.84
C THR A 186 14.72 2.23 -14.92
N PRO A 187 14.21 2.89 -15.98
CA PRO A 187 13.59 2.20 -17.12
C PRO A 187 14.51 1.17 -17.81
N ALA A 188 15.84 1.36 -17.69
CA ALA A 188 16.84 0.42 -18.20
C ALA A 188 17.13 -0.75 -17.25
N GLY A 189 16.49 -0.80 -16.09
CA GLY A 189 16.66 -1.86 -15.09
C GLY A 189 17.87 -1.67 -14.15
N ALA A 190 18.56 -0.55 -14.20
CA ALA A 190 19.63 -0.27 -13.22
C ALA A 190 19.01 0.03 -11.85
N ALA A 191 19.51 -0.61 -10.80
CA ALA A 191 19.06 -0.43 -9.43
C ALA A 191 19.91 0.60 -8.69
N TYR A 192 19.24 1.48 -7.95
CA TYR A 192 19.83 2.44 -7.02
C TYR A 192 19.16 2.31 -5.67
N CYS A 193 19.93 2.33 -4.58
CA CYS A 193 19.43 2.32 -3.22
C CYS A 193 20.04 3.44 -2.40
N TRP A 194 19.38 3.88 -1.31
CA TRP A 194 19.87 4.90 -0.39
C TRP A 194 19.22 4.74 0.99
N GLY A 195 19.78 5.37 2.01
CA GLY A 195 19.34 5.24 3.38
C GLY A 195 20.29 4.39 4.22
N ALA A 196 19.75 3.71 5.24
CA ALA A 196 20.48 2.85 6.16
C ALA A 196 21.17 1.69 5.44
N ASN A 197 22.43 1.38 5.83
CA ASN A 197 23.23 0.34 5.18
C ASN A 197 24.08 -0.50 6.14
N SER A 198 23.83 -0.46 7.45
CA SER A 198 24.67 -1.16 8.43
C SER A 198 24.76 -2.68 8.23
N ARG A 199 23.82 -3.26 7.47
CA ARG A 199 23.77 -4.69 7.12
C ARG A 199 24.00 -4.97 5.63
N GLY A 200 24.33 -3.93 4.83
CA GLY A 200 24.55 -4.07 3.39
C GLY A 200 23.26 -4.00 2.54
N ALA A 201 22.16 -3.53 3.10
CA ALA A 201 20.84 -3.48 2.41
C ALA A 201 20.82 -2.64 1.13
N LEU A 202 21.79 -1.74 0.91
CA LEU A 202 21.90 -0.96 -0.31
C LEU A 202 22.57 -1.71 -1.46
N GLY A 203 23.30 -2.82 -1.18
CA GLY A 203 23.91 -3.65 -2.22
C GLY A 203 25.07 -3.00 -2.97
N ASP A 204 25.64 -1.89 -2.47
CA ASP A 204 26.71 -1.11 -3.11
C ASP A 204 28.13 -1.66 -2.85
N GLY A 205 28.24 -2.82 -2.22
CA GLY A 205 29.50 -3.44 -1.79
C GLY A 205 30.03 -2.92 -0.45
N THR A 206 29.29 -2.04 0.22
CA THR A 206 29.68 -1.45 1.50
C THR A 206 28.61 -1.66 2.58
N THR A 207 28.90 -1.19 3.79
CA THR A 207 27.92 -1.06 4.89
C THR A 207 27.73 0.40 5.31
N THR A 208 28.10 1.34 4.43
CA THR A 208 28.03 2.78 4.70
C THR A 208 26.67 3.34 4.31
N THR A 209 26.01 4.04 5.22
CA THR A 209 24.78 4.79 4.98
C THR A 209 24.96 5.80 3.83
N ARG A 210 23.97 5.95 2.98
CA ARG A 210 23.98 6.85 1.83
C ARG A 210 22.81 7.86 1.92
N LEU A 211 23.15 9.14 1.86
CA LEU A 211 22.17 10.22 1.91
C LEU A 211 21.55 10.52 0.53
N ALA A 212 22.07 9.91 -0.52
CA ALA A 212 21.64 10.07 -1.92
C ALA A 212 21.68 8.69 -2.61
N PRO A 213 20.97 8.50 -3.73
CA PRO A 213 20.97 7.26 -4.49
C PRO A 213 22.37 6.81 -4.89
N VAL A 214 22.73 5.56 -4.59
CA VAL A 214 23.97 4.89 -5.02
C VAL A 214 23.61 3.66 -5.85
N ALA A 215 24.38 3.38 -6.89
CA ALA A 215 24.15 2.22 -7.74
C ALA A 215 24.40 0.90 -6.98
N VAL A 216 23.53 -0.07 -7.16
CA VAL A 216 23.72 -1.45 -6.70
C VAL A 216 24.90 -2.08 -7.47
N ALA A 217 25.79 -2.78 -6.76
CA ALA A 217 26.97 -3.40 -7.35
C ALA A 217 26.63 -4.57 -8.29
N GLY A 218 27.60 -4.95 -9.15
CA GLY A 218 27.52 -6.13 -10.00
C GLY A 218 26.93 -5.91 -11.39
N GLY A 219 26.44 -4.71 -11.72
CA GLY A 219 25.98 -4.35 -13.07
C GLY A 219 24.80 -5.18 -13.59
N LEU A 220 24.01 -5.77 -12.70
CA LEU A 220 22.82 -6.55 -13.06
C LEU A 220 21.67 -5.62 -13.53
N SER A 221 20.89 -6.08 -14.49
CA SER A 221 19.66 -5.42 -14.93
C SER A 221 18.47 -6.11 -14.30
N PHE A 222 17.66 -5.35 -13.54
CA PHE A 222 16.53 -5.84 -12.77
C PHE A 222 15.19 -5.40 -13.38
N LYS A 223 14.18 -6.24 -13.21
CA LYS A 223 12.79 -5.99 -13.62
C LYS A 223 11.90 -5.67 -12.41
N VAL A 224 12.21 -6.25 -11.26
CA VAL A 224 11.47 -6.07 -10.00
C VAL A 224 12.48 -5.82 -8.89
N ILE A 225 12.16 -4.93 -7.95
CA ILE A 225 12.91 -4.70 -6.73
C ILE A 225 11.95 -4.56 -5.55
N SER A 226 12.33 -5.09 -4.40
CA SER A 226 11.59 -5.00 -3.14
C SER A 226 12.55 -4.71 -1.99
N ALA A 227 12.39 -3.57 -1.36
CA ALA A 227 13.09 -3.20 -0.14
C ALA A 227 12.30 -3.69 1.08
N GLY A 228 12.92 -4.53 1.90
CA GLY A 228 12.36 -5.02 3.17
C GLY A 228 12.77 -4.14 4.35
N ILE A 229 12.84 -4.73 5.54
CA ILE A 229 13.26 -3.99 6.75
C ILE A 229 14.79 -3.81 6.75
N THR A 230 15.54 -4.90 6.57
CA THR A 230 17.00 -4.91 6.66
C THR A 230 17.68 -5.58 5.46
N HIS A 231 16.91 -6.06 4.50
CA HIS A 231 17.41 -6.66 3.26
C HIS A 231 16.63 -6.17 2.05
N THR A 232 17.17 -6.38 0.89
CA THR A 232 16.55 -6.03 -0.40
C THR A 232 16.63 -7.23 -1.33
N CYS A 233 15.58 -7.47 -2.09
CA CYS A 233 15.53 -8.50 -3.10
C CYS A 233 15.15 -7.92 -4.47
N ALA A 234 15.64 -8.53 -5.54
CA ALA A 234 15.31 -8.10 -6.90
C ALA A 234 15.31 -9.29 -7.86
N ILE A 235 14.56 -9.17 -8.95
CA ILE A 235 14.52 -10.15 -10.02
C ILE A 235 15.10 -9.52 -11.27
N THR A 236 16.07 -10.19 -11.88
CA THR A 236 16.69 -9.75 -13.14
C THR A 236 15.73 -9.90 -14.33
N THR A 237 16.09 -9.28 -15.45
CA THR A 237 15.38 -9.48 -16.74
C THR A 237 15.39 -10.92 -17.22
N ALA A 238 16.37 -11.74 -16.75
CA ALA A 238 16.46 -13.18 -16.98
C ALA A 238 15.63 -14.02 -15.97
N LEU A 239 14.80 -13.37 -15.13
CA LEU A 239 13.94 -14.01 -14.13
C LEU A 239 14.69 -14.73 -13.00
N VAL A 240 15.94 -14.37 -12.74
CA VAL A 240 16.76 -14.88 -11.62
C VAL A 240 16.62 -13.91 -10.44
N ALA A 241 16.33 -14.45 -9.25
CA ALA A 241 16.23 -13.65 -8.04
C ALA A 241 17.60 -13.49 -7.36
N TYR A 242 17.85 -12.30 -6.85
CA TYR A 242 18.98 -11.91 -6.03
C TYR A 242 18.49 -11.18 -4.78
N CYS A 243 19.10 -11.46 -3.63
CA CYS A 243 18.84 -10.72 -2.39
C CYS A 243 20.17 -10.25 -1.78
N TRP A 244 20.13 -9.19 -0.97
CA TRP A 244 21.30 -8.65 -0.26
C TRP A 244 20.86 -7.89 1.01
N GLY A 245 21.78 -7.65 1.92
CA GLY A 245 21.52 -7.08 3.21
C GLY A 245 21.68 -8.11 4.32
N GLU A 246 20.85 -7.98 5.37
CA GLU A 246 20.82 -8.92 6.49
C GLU A 246 20.28 -10.28 6.08
N ASN A 247 20.97 -11.35 6.53
CA ASN A 247 20.58 -12.73 6.24
C ASN A 247 20.16 -13.52 7.50
N TYR A 248 19.53 -12.84 8.45
CA TYR A 248 18.99 -13.51 9.62
C TYR A 248 17.96 -14.57 9.20
N ALA A 249 18.12 -15.77 9.77
CA ALA A 249 17.27 -16.94 9.47
C ALA A 249 17.22 -17.34 7.97
N GLY A 250 18.20 -16.94 7.16
CA GLY A 250 18.25 -17.26 5.73
C GLY A 250 17.35 -16.40 4.84
N ALA A 251 17.05 -15.15 5.23
CA ALA A 251 16.16 -14.24 4.48
C ALA A 251 16.62 -13.98 3.04
N LEU A 252 17.92 -14.11 2.72
CA LEU A 252 18.45 -13.98 1.36
C LEU A 252 18.18 -15.21 0.48
N GLY A 253 17.85 -16.37 1.06
CA GLY A 253 17.50 -17.57 0.31
C GLY A 253 18.66 -18.25 -0.43
N ASP A 254 19.88 -17.93 -0.10
CA ASP A 254 21.11 -18.47 -0.73
C ASP A 254 21.61 -19.77 -0.08
N GLY A 255 20.90 -20.24 0.96
CA GLY A 255 21.27 -21.44 1.74
C GLY A 255 22.19 -21.15 2.92
N THR A 256 22.47 -19.88 3.22
CA THR A 256 23.35 -19.44 4.32
C THR A 256 22.60 -18.50 5.28
N GLU A 257 23.26 -18.10 6.37
CA GLU A 257 22.85 -16.99 7.24
C GLU A 257 23.88 -15.84 7.22
N ILE A 258 24.68 -15.75 6.17
CA ILE A 258 25.74 -14.75 6.04
C ILE A 258 25.18 -13.51 5.33
N ASN A 259 25.30 -12.35 5.96
CA ASN A 259 24.91 -11.07 5.35
C ASN A 259 25.69 -10.81 4.06
N SER A 260 25.06 -10.18 3.08
CA SER A 260 25.74 -9.80 1.84
C SER A 260 25.54 -8.31 1.55
N SER A 261 26.62 -7.59 1.32
CA SER A 261 26.60 -6.19 0.88
C SER A 261 26.50 -6.03 -0.65
N THR A 262 26.42 -7.13 -1.39
CA THR A 262 26.24 -7.19 -2.85
C THR A 262 25.13 -8.19 -3.19
N PRO A 263 24.49 -8.08 -4.37
CA PRO A 263 23.48 -9.06 -4.78
C PRO A 263 23.98 -10.50 -4.73
N ALA A 264 23.40 -11.33 -3.83
CA ALA A 264 23.64 -12.77 -3.73
C ALA A 264 22.50 -13.50 -4.45
N GLN A 265 22.81 -14.48 -5.28
CA GLN A 265 21.81 -15.24 -6.02
C GLN A 265 21.01 -16.15 -5.10
N VAL A 266 19.68 -16.11 -5.22
CA VAL A 266 18.76 -17.02 -4.52
C VAL A 266 18.95 -18.45 -5.05
N SER A 267 19.04 -19.42 -4.13
CA SER A 267 19.25 -20.83 -4.45
C SER A 267 18.03 -21.50 -5.11
N GLY A 268 18.25 -22.70 -5.70
CA GLY A 268 17.17 -23.55 -6.21
C GLY A 268 16.78 -23.34 -7.66
N GLY A 269 17.32 -22.32 -8.35
CA GLY A 269 17.19 -22.15 -9.81
C GLY A 269 15.78 -21.87 -10.34
N ALA A 270 14.81 -21.56 -9.47
CA ALA A 270 13.46 -21.21 -9.91
C ALA A 270 13.43 -19.84 -10.61
N SER A 271 12.63 -19.74 -11.67
CA SER A 271 12.41 -18.47 -12.38
C SER A 271 11.22 -17.73 -11.75
N PHE A 272 11.50 -16.55 -11.17
CA PHE A 272 10.50 -15.75 -10.49
C PHE A 272 10.07 -14.53 -11.32
N VAL A 273 8.81 -14.12 -11.19
CA VAL A 273 8.24 -12.93 -11.84
C VAL A 273 7.82 -11.85 -10.84
N GLY A 274 7.62 -12.21 -9.57
CA GLY A 274 7.30 -11.32 -8.47
C GLY A 274 8.09 -11.71 -7.23
N ILE A 275 8.51 -10.72 -6.42
CA ILE A 275 9.24 -10.92 -5.16
C ILE A 275 8.83 -9.83 -4.17
N SER A 276 8.76 -10.20 -2.89
CA SER A 276 8.48 -9.28 -1.79
C SER A 276 9.38 -9.63 -0.60
N ALA A 277 10.12 -8.65 -0.11
CA ALA A 277 11.02 -8.74 1.03
C ALA A 277 10.32 -8.17 2.28
N GLY A 278 10.29 -8.92 3.36
CA GLY A 278 9.70 -8.55 4.64
C GLY A 278 10.72 -8.20 5.72
N GLU A 279 10.44 -8.58 6.95
CA GLU A 279 11.37 -8.36 8.07
C GLU A 279 12.57 -9.31 7.97
N TRP A 280 12.33 -10.60 8.10
CA TRP A 280 13.38 -11.65 8.09
C TRP A 280 13.01 -12.79 7.15
N TYR A 281 12.15 -12.54 6.19
CA TYR A 281 11.72 -13.54 5.22
C TYR A 281 11.36 -12.88 3.90
N THR A 282 11.32 -13.70 2.87
CA THR A 282 11.05 -13.28 1.50
C THR A 282 10.08 -14.26 0.86
N CYS A 283 9.18 -13.76 0.04
CA CYS A 283 8.32 -14.59 -0.80
C CYS A 283 8.43 -14.16 -2.27
N ALA A 284 8.25 -15.12 -3.18
CA ALA A 284 8.30 -14.89 -4.62
C ALA A 284 7.28 -15.75 -5.36
N THR A 285 6.86 -15.31 -6.55
CA THR A 285 5.95 -16.03 -7.43
C THR A 285 6.58 -16.34 -8.76
N THR A 286 6.28 -17.51 -9.31
CA THR A 286 6.65 -17.91 -10.68
C THR A 286 5.59 -17.44 -11.69
N ALA A 287 5.90 -17.54 -12.98
CA ALA A 287 4.97 -17.20 -14.06
C ALA A 287 3.69 -18.08 -14.07
N THR A 288 3.76 -19.27 -13.48
CA THR A 288 2.58 -20.15 -13.32
C THR A 288 1.75 -19.83 -12.08
N GLY A 289 2.20 -18.86 -11.28
CA GLY A 289 1.55 -18.46 -10.03
C GLY A 289 1.95 -19.30 -8.81
N ALA A 290 2.86 -20.26 -8.94
CA ALA A 290 3.39 -20.97 -7.78
C ALA A 290 4.16 -20.01 -6.87
N ALA A 291 3.84 -20.01 -5.58
CA ALA A 291 4.49 -19.18 -4.57
C ALA A 291 5.53 -19.98 -3.80
N TYR A 292 6.64 -19.33 -3.49
CA TYR A 292 7.74 -19.84 -2.67
C TYR A 292 8.09 -18.79 -1.61
N CYS A 293 8.33 -19.24 -0.39
CA CYS A 293 8.80 -18.35 0.69
C CYS A 293 10.02 -18.97 1.38
N TRP A 294 10.86 -18.11 1.98
CA TRP A 294 12.07 -18.51 2.72
C TRP A 294 12.44 -17.48 3.77
N GLY A 295 13.31 -17.85 4.70
CA GLY A 295 13.67 -17.04 5.84
C GLY A 295 13.05 -17.55 7.13
N ALA A 296 12.88 -16.66 8.08
CA ALA A 296 12.20 -16.92 9.36
C ALA A 296 10.75 -17.41 9.15
N ASN A 297 10.23 -18.19 10.12
CA ASN A 297 8.87 -18.78 10.05
C ASN A 297 8.19 -18.94 11.42
N PHE A 298 8.46 -18.08 12.37
CA PHE A 298 8.04 -18.25 13.76
C PHE A 298 6.51 -18.30 13.95
N SER A 299 5.76 -17.67 13.07
CA SER A 299 4.28 -17.64 13.07
C SER A 299 3.67 -18.30 11.83
N GLY A 300 4.42 -19.15 11.12
CA GLY A 300 3.91 -19.86 9.94
C GLY A 300 3.72 -18.97 8.70
N TYR A 301 4.37 -17.81 8.63
CA TYR A 301 4.20 -16.84 7.54
C TYR A 301 4.86 -17.25 6.23
N LEU A 302 5.64 -18.33 6.17
CA LEU A 302 6.08 -18.94 4.92
C LEU A 302 4.97 -19.73 4.22
N GLY A 303 3.90 -20.11 4.93
CA GLY A 303 2.75 -20.78 4.31
C GLY A 303 3.02 -22.23 3.88
N ASP A 304 4.06 -22.86 4.42
CA ASP A 304 4.47 -24.24 4.13
C ASP A 304 3.82 -25.28 5.08
N GLY A 305 2.88 -24.83 5.92
CA GLY A 305 2.20 -25.65 6.93
C GLY A 305 3.02 -25.89 8.20
N THR A 306 4.20 -25.28 8.32
CA THR A 306 5.10 -25.41 9.47
C THR A 306 5.45 -24.07 10.09
N THR A 307 6.26 -24.09 11.14
CA THR A 307 6.87 -22.90 11.76
C THR A 307 8.40 -22.96 11.72
N PHE A 308 8.98 -23.79 10.84
CA PHE A 308 10.41 -23.96 10.74
C PHE A 308 11.03 -22.96 9.76
N ILE A 309 12.22 -22.45 10.10
CA ILE A 309 13.05 -21.62 9.23
C ILE A 309 13.38 -22.37 7.93
N ARG A 310 13.42 -21.64 6.82
CA ARG A 310 13.82 -22.16 5.49
C ARG A 310 14.89 -21.25 4.89
N MET A 311 16.10 -21.73 4.75
CA MET A 311 17.21 -20.95 4.19
C MET A 311 17.21 -20.90 2.65
N THR A 312 16.28 -21.60 2.01
CA THR A 312 16.11 -21.66 0.54
C THR A 312 14.63 -21.62 0.17
N PRO A 313 14.28 -21.19 -1.05
CA PRO A 313 12.90 -21.14 -1.51
C PRO A 313 12.12 -22.44 -1.26
N THR A 314 11.07 -22.37 -0.47
CA THR A 314 10.22 -23.50 -0.11
C THR A 314 8.80 -23.24 -0.63
N PRO A 315 8.12 -24.21 -1.27
CA PRO A 315 6.79 -24.04 -1.82
C PRO A 315 5.75 -23.70 -0.74
N VAL A 316 4.89 -22.71 -1.04
CA VAL A 316 3.66 -22.46 -0.29
C VAL A 316 2.66 -23.58 -0.58
N VAL A 317 2.05 -24.13 0.46
CA VAL A 317 1.11 -25.26 0.30
C VAL A 317 -0.27 -24.82 -0.17
N GLY A 318 -1.12 -25.76 -0.61
CA GLY A 318 -2.51 -25.53 -1.02
C GLY A 318 -2.71 -25.39 -2.53
N GLY A 319 -1.66 -25.33 -3.34
CA GLY A 319 -1.76 -25.35 -4.81
C GLY A 319 -2.48 -24.15 -5.42
N ILE A 320 -2.53 -23.02 -4.69
CA ILE A 320 -3.17 -21.77 -5.15
C ILE A 320 -2.22 -21.05 -6.10
N ALA A 321 -2.74 -20.65 -7.26
CA ALA A 321 -1.98 -19.83 -8.21
C ALA A 321 -2.16 -18.35 -7.89
N PHE A 322 -1.08 -17.70 -7.44
CA PHE A 322 -1.04 -16.29 -7.11
C PHE A 322 -0.48 -15.44 -8.26
N SER A 323 -1.19 -14.37 -8.61
CA SER A 323 -0.71 -13.33 -9.53
C SER A 323 0.17 -12.28 -8.82
N TRP A 324 0.05 -12.19 -7.51
CA TRP A 324 0.81 -11.27 -6.66
C TRP A 324 0.96 -11.86 -5.25
N ILE A 325 2.10 -11.58 -4.63
CA ILE A 325 2.38 -11.90 -3.23
C ILE A 325 3.04 -10.70 -2.57
N GLY A 326 2.66 -10.42 -1.33
CA GLY A 326 3.26 -9.41 -0.50
C GLY A 326 3.49 -9.92 0.91
N VAL A 327 4.53 -9.38 1.53
CA VAL A 327 4.96 -9.74 2.89
C VAL A 327 5.26 -8.48 3.69
N SER A 328 5.19 -8.58 5.01
CA SER A 328 5.57 -7.51 5.93
C SER A 328 6.30 -8.08 7.15
N TYR A 329 5.89 -7.76 8.38
CA TYR A 329 6.56 -8.17 9.62
C TYR A 329 6.30 -9.63 9.98
N GLY A 330 5.09 -10.11 9.97
CA GLY A 330 4.74 -11.45 10.44
C GLY A 330 3.56 -12.10 9.71
N HIS A 331 3.06 -11.49 8.63
CA HIS A 331 2.03 -12.10 7.81
C HIS A 331 2.26 -11.86 6.32
N THR A 332 1.72 -12.76 5.54
CA THR A 332 1.83 -12.78 4.08
C THR A 332 0.45 -12.78 3.47
N CYS A 333 0.25 -12.06 2.39
CA CYS A 333 -0.98 -12.16 1.59
C CYS A 333 -0.65 -12.39 0.11
N GLY A 334 -1.54 -13.10 -0.57
CA GLY A 334 -1.48 -13.34 -2.00
C GLY A 334 -2.80 -13.05 -2.68
N LEU A 335 -2.74 -12.56 -3.92
CA LEU A 335 -3.88 -12.37 -4.80
C LEU A 335 -3.84 -13.39 -5.93
N THR A 336 -4.98 -13.98 -6.24
CA THR A 336 -5.16 -14.77 -7.46
C THR A 336 -5.48 -13.84 -8.65
N SER A 337 -5.40 -14.36 -9.87
CA SER A 337 -5.79 -13.60 -11.08
C SER A 337 -7.27 -13.20 -11.12
N SER A 338 -8.13 -13.89 -10.35
CA SER A 338 -9.55 -13.52 -10.18
C SER A 338 -9.77 -12.43 -9.12
N GLY A 339 -8.72 -12.00 -8.43
CA GLY A 339 -8.79 -11.02 -7.35
C GLY A 339 -9.17 -11.61 -5.99
N ALA A 340 -9.22 -12.93 -5.84
CA ALA A 340 -9.43 -13.55 -4.52
C ALA A 340 -8.17 -13.39 -3.67
N ALA A 341 -8.35 -12.88 -2.42
CA ALA A 341 -7.28 -12.65 -1.47
C ALA A 341 -7.17 -13.80 -0.47
N TYR A 342 -5.95 -14.20 -0.20
CA TYR A 342 -5.57 -15.19 0.82
C TYR A 342 -4.47 -14.59 1.69
N CYS A 343 -4.59 -14.73 3.02
CA CYS A 343 -3.54 -14.30 3.95
C CYS A 343 -3.18 -15.42 4.91
N TRP A 344 -1.94 -15.41 5.45
CA TRP A 344 -1.44 -16.41 6.39
C TRP A 344 -0.32 -15.84 7.24
N GLY A 345 0.02 -16.55 8.32
CA GLY A 345 0.98 -16.13 9.31
C GLY A 345 0.31 -15.63 10.58
N GLU A 346 0.83 -14.58 11.16
CA GLU A 346 0.37 -13.95 12.39
C GLU A 346 -1.03 -13.33 12.23
N ASN A 347 -1.88 -13.49 13.26
CA ASN A 347 -3.27 -13.02 13.20
C ASN A 347 -3.79 -12.44 14.53
N GLY A 348 -2.92 -12.12 15.48
CA GLY A 348 -3.31 -11.62 16.80
C GLY A 348 -4.17 -10.35 16.76
N SER A 349 -4.03 -9.54 15.73
CA SER A 349 -4.83 -8.32 15.49
C SER A 349 -5.94 -8.50 14.43
N GLY A 350 -6.09 -9.69 13.84
CA GLY A 350 -7.02 -9.94 12.74
C GLY A 350 -6.48 -9.52 11.36
N GLN A 351 -5.16 -9.37 11.22
CA GLN A 351 -4.49 -8.92 9.99
C GLN A 351 -4.66 -9.85 8.80
N LEU A 352 -5.10 -11.10 9.00
CA LEU A 352 -5.45 -12.02 7.93
C LEU A 352 -6.84 -11.78 7.34
N GLY A 353 -7.73 -11.09 8.06
CA GLY A 353 -9.07 -10.76 7.58
C GLY A 353 -10.02 -11.94 7.43
N ASP A 354 -9.73 -13.08 8.07
CA ASP A 354 -10.50 -14.32 7.99
C ASP A 354 -11.67 -14.40 9.00
N GLY A 355 -11.86 -13.35 9.81
CA GLY A 355 -12.86 -13.30 10.88
C GLY A 355 -12.37 -13.86 12.21
N THR A 356 -11.11 -14.25 12.33
CA THR A 356 -10.51 -14.83 13.54
C THR A 356 -9.27 -14.03 13.99
N GLN A 357 -8.72 -14.42 15.14
CA GLN A 357 -7.41 -13.95 15.64
C GLN A 357 -6.44 -15.13 15.79
N VAL A 358 -6.70 -16.22 15.07
CA VAL A 358 -5.92 -17.46 15.14
C VAL A 358 -4.88 -17.45 14.02
N LEU A 359 -3.62 -17.65 14.40
CA LEU A 359 -2.50 -17.85 13.48
C LEU A 359 -2.82 -18.93 12.44
N LYS A 360 -2.43 -18.72 11.19
CA LYS A 360 -2.65 -19.65 10.07
C LYS A 360 -1.31 -19.94 9.37
N PRO A 361 -0.75 -21.13 9.46
CA PRO A 361 0.50 -21.48 8.79
C PRO A 361 0.31 -21.90 7.32
N VAL A 362 -0.89 -21.69 6.77
CA VAL A 362 -1.26 -22.00 5.38
C VAL A 362 -2.15 -20.90 4.81
N PRO A 363 -2.13 -20.66 3.49
CA PRO A 363 -3.00 -19.67 2.86
C PRO A 363 -4.47 -19.85 3.24
N THR A 364 -5.07 -18.80 3.82
CA THR A 364 -6.45 -18.79 4.31
C THR A 364 -7.24 -17.68 3.60
N PRO A 365 -8.46 -17.97 3.09
CA PRO A 365 -9.24 -16.96 2.37
C PRO A 365 -9.60 -15.76 3.25
N VAL A 366 -9.47 -14.54 2.70
CA VAL A 366 -10.00 -13.32 3.31
C VAL A 366 -11.52 -13.33 3.24
N SER A 367 -12.18 -13.01 4.35
CA SER A 367 -13.64 -13.04 4.48
C SER A 367 -14.35 -11.99 3.61
N GLY A 368 -15.62 -12.27 3.26
CA GLY A 368 -16.52 -11.34 2.59
C GLY A 368 -16.54 -11.42 1.08
N GLY A 369 -15.78 -12.34 0.45
CA GLY A 369 -15.88 -12.68 -0.97
C GLY A 369 -15.62 -11.53 -1.95
N ARG A 370 -14.85 -10.51 -1.54
CA ARG A 370 -14.50 -9.36 -2.39
C ARG A 370 -13.42 -9.72 -3.39
N SER A 371 -13.51 -9.13 -4.58
CA SER A 371 -12.44 -9.19 -5.59
C SER A 371 -11.58 -7.94 -5.48
N PHE A 372 -10.31 -8.14 -5.14
CA PHE A 372 -9.31 -7.07 -5.04
C PHE A 372 -8.47 -6.99 -6.30
N ARG A 373 -8.13 -5.76 -6.74
CA ARG A 373 -7.14 -5.53 -7.79
C ARG A 373 -5.72 -5.36 -7.24
N SER A 374 -5.61 -4.94 -5.97
CA SER A 374 -4.34 -4.77 -5.27
C SER A 374 -4.51 -4.94 -3.76
N LEU A 375 -3.45 -5.43 -3.11
CA LEU A 375 -3.31 -5.43 -1.66
C LEU A 375 -2.05 -4.64 -1.28
N SER A 376 -2.04 -4.13 -0.06
CA SER A 376 -0.87 -3.57 0.59
C SER A 376 -0.83 -4.07 2.04
N ILE A 377 0.35 -4.47 2.46
CA ILE A 377 0.54 -5.13 3.75
C ILE A 377 1.33 -4.20 4.67
N GLY A 378 0.67 -3.69 5.70
CA GLY A 378 1.29 -2.94 6.78
C GLY A 378 1.88 -3.86 7.86
N GLN A 379 2.31 -3.30 8.99
CA GLN A 379 2.95 -4.10 10.05
C GLN A 379 2.01 -5.17 10.62
N SER A 380 0.82 -4.78 11.07
CA SER A 380 -0.18 -5.68 11.67
C SER A 380 -1.57 -5.41 11.09
N PHE A 381 -1.63 -4.88 9.90
CA PHE A 381 -2.87 -4.62 9.16
C PHE A 381 -2.66 -4.87 7.67
N THR A 382 -3.74 -5.04 6.96
CA THR A 382 -3.75 -5.20 5.50
C THR A 382 -4.78 -4.24 4.92
N CYS A 383 -4.45 -3.60 3.82
CA CYS A 383 -5.40 -2.82 3.02
C CYS A 383 -5.48 -3.39 1.60
N GLY A 384 -6.60 -3.17 0.93
CA GLY A 384 -6.76 -3.57 -0.45
C GLY A 384 -7.74 -2.67 -1.19
N VAL A 385 -7.53 -2.54 -2.49
CA VAL A 385 -8.46 -1.84 -3.39
C VAL A 385 -9.18 -2.89 -4.23
N THR A 386 -10.51 -2.85 -4.19
CA THR A 386 -11.35 -3.76 -4.97
C THR A 386 -11.36 -3.39 -6.45
N THR A 387 -11.87 -4.28 -7.29
CA THR A 387 -12.12 -4.01 -8.73
C THR A 387 -13.10 -2.86 -8.95
N ALA A 388 -13.92 -2.53 -7.95
CA ALA A 388 -14.81 -1.35 -7.95
C ALA A 388 -14.13 -0.07 -7.42
N SER A 389 -12.79 -0.10 -7.23
CA SER A 389 -12.00 1.04 -6.70
C SER A 389 -12.36 1.47 -5.28
N GLU A 390 -12.94 0.58 -4.49
CA GLU A 390 -13.20 0.79 -3.07
C GLU A 390 -12.04 0.28 -2.24
N ALA A 391 -11.55 1.10 -1.29
CA ALA A 391 -10.52 0.69 -0.35
C ALA A 391 -11.14 0.00 0.88
N TYR A 392 -10.51 -1.07 1.32
CA TYR A 392 -10.82 -1.81 2.54
C TYR A 392 -9.54 -2.06 3.33
N CYS A 393 -9.61 -1.93 4.65
CA CYS A 393 -8.51 -2.29 5.56
C CYS A 393 -9.01 -3.23 6.65
N TRP A 394 -8.11 -4.05 7.22
CA TRP A 394 -8.39 -4.94 8.33
C TRP A 394 -7.11 -5.22 9.13
N GLY A 395 -7.28 -5.73 10.36
CA GLY A 395 -6.19 -5.91 11.31
C GLY A 395 -6.17 -4.83 12.37
N LEU A 396 -4.97 -4.41 12.77
CA LEU A 396 -4.73 -3.40 13.80
C LEU A 396 -5.08 -1.99 13.31
N ASN A 397 -5.81 -1.22 14.13
CA ASN A 397 -6.16 0.18 13.84
C ASN A 397 -5.86 1.14 15.01
N GLU A 398 -4.84 0.86 15.78
CA GLU A 398 -4.45 1.70 16.92
C GLU A 398 -4.06 3.13 16.50
N THR A 399 -3.52 3.27 15.32
CA THR A 399 -3.01 4.53 14.77
C THR A 399 -3.88 5.14 13.67
N GLY A 400 -5.13 4.66 13.53
CA GLY A 400 -6.08 5.20 12.55
C GLY A 400 -5.73 4.87 11.09
N VAL A 401 -4.96 3.80 10.84
CA VAL A 401 -4.49 3.40 9.50
C VAL A 401 -5.62 3.02 8.53
N PHE A 402 -6.85 2.82 9.02
CA PHE A 402 -8.02 2.57 8.16
C PHE A 402 -8.54 3.84 7.48
N GLY A 403 -8.27 5.03 8.03
CA GLY A 403 -8.73 6.29 7.45
C GLY A 403 -10.24 6.49 7.46
N ASP A 404 -10.95 5.79 8.35
CA ASP A 404 -12.41 5.79 8.47
C ASP A 404 -12.93 6.61 9.67
N GLY A 405 -12.05 7.42 10.28
CA GLY A 405 -12.35 8.22 11.45
C GLY A 405 -12.29 7.45 12.77
N THR A 406 -11.91 6.18 12.76
CA THR A 406 -11.79 5.36 13.98
C THR A 406 -10.33 5.08 14.33
N GLN A 407 -10.08 4.89 15.63
CA GLN A 407 -8.81 4.38 16.17
C GLN A 407 -9.11 3.38 17.30
N PHE A 408 -8.14 2.52 17.63
CA PHE A 408 -8.28 1.47 18.65
C PHE A 408 -9.42 0.47 18.39
N ILE A 409 -9.97 0.44 17.18
CA ILE A 409 -11.01 -0.47 16.75
C ILE A 409 -10.45 -1.36 15.63
N ASN A 410 -9.92 -2.51 16.03
CA ASN A 410 -9.42 -3.51 15.09
C ASN A 410 -10.55 -4.12 14.28
N SER A 411 -10.26 -4.60 13.08
CA SER A 411 -11.23 -5.32 12.28
C SER A 411 -10.70 -6.69 11.87
N LEU A 412 -11.45 -7.74 12.19
CA LEU A 412 -11.11 -9.12 11.83
C LEU A 412 -11.49 -9.46 10.38
N THR A 413 -12.19 -8.58 9.71
CA THR A 413 -12.64 -8.72 8.31
C THR A 413 -12.48 -7.40 7.58
N PRO A 414 -12.42 -7.40 6.24
CA PRO A 414 -12.29 -6.17 5.47
C PRO A 414 -13.37 -5.13 5.80
N LYS A 415 -12.97 -3.98 6.36
CA LYS A 415 -13.78 -2.80 6.67
C LYS A 415 -13.49 -1.69 5.66
N ARG A 416 -14.51 -1.02 5.15
CA ARG A 416 -14.33 0.06 4.16
C ARG A 416 -13.50 1.20 4.76
N ALA A 417 -12.50 1.64 4.02
CA ALA A 417 -11.55 2.69 4.37
C ALA A 417 -11.88 4.01 3.64
N GLY A 418 -11.36 5.13 4.12
CA GLY A 418 -11.35 6.38 3.37
C GLY A 418 -12.68 7.14 3.36
N LEU A 419 -13.30 7.35 4.53
CA LEU A 419 -14.42 8.30 4.69
C LEU A 419 -13.98 9.74 4.42
#